data_e638916a8fe527ed9d9eb1d689aa92f2
#
_entry.id   e638916a8fe527ed9d9eb1d689aa92f2
#
_cell.length_a   1.000
_cell.length_b   1.000
_cell.length_c   1.000
_cell.angle_alpha   90.00
_cell.angle_beta   90.00
_cell.angle_gamma   90.00
#
_symmetry.space_group_name_H-M   'P 1'
#
loop_
_entity.id
_entity.type
_entity.pdbx_description
1 polymer ?
#
loop_
_entity_poly.entity_id
_entity_poly.type
_entity_poly.pdbx_seq_one_letter_code
_entity_poly.pdbx_strand_id
1 'polypeptide(L)'
;MKKTTIETLTREDALHLIGKEWMLVTAGTPENFNTMTASWGGIGWLWNKPVAFVFVRPERHTFGFVEREERFTLSFLGEEHRDILNFCGTKSGRDCDKIAATGLRPVTLAPDAVGFEQARLTLQCRKLFRSPMKPEEFLDRACLERWYNDRPGGSMHVMYVAEIEAVLEQ
;
A
#
# COMPACT_ATOMS: atom_id res chain seq x y z
N MET A 1 -4.85 17.38 -6.06
CA MET A 1 -4.26 16.30 -6.91
C MET A 1 -4.89 16.33 -8.29
N LYS A 2 -4.10 16.19 -9.33
CA LYS A 2 -4.54 16.18 -10.74
C LYS A 2 -4.38 14.76 -11.30
N LYS A 3 -5.44 14.24 -11.96
CA LYS A 3 -5.35 12.96 -12.66
C LYS A 3 -4.41 13.11 -13.87
N THR A 4 -3.47 12.20 -13.99
CA THR A 4 -2.48 12.13 -15.07
C THR A 4 -2.55 10.77 -15.77
N THR A 5 -1.62 10.48 -16.66
CA THR A 5 -1.61 9.23 -17.43
C THR A 5 -0.68 8.19 -16.80
N ILE A 6 -0.86 6.92 -17.17
CA ILE A 6 0.00 5.82 -16.71
C ILE A 6 1.46 6.02 -17.13
N GLU A 7 1.69 6.67 -18.26
CA GLU A 7 3.04 7.00 -18.77
C GLU A 7 3.83 7.84 -17.78
N THR A 8 3.19 8.59 -16.88
CA THR A 8 3.87 9.31 -15.80
C THR A 8 4.74 8.37 -14.95
N LEU A 9 4.30 7.14 -14.72
CA LEU A 9 5.04 6.15 -13.94
C LEU A 9 6.37 5.72 -14.60
N THR A 10 6.53 5.93 -15.89
CA THR A 10 7.80 5.61 -16.57
C THR A 10 8.95 6.56 -16.16
N ARG A 11 8.63 7.68 -15.51
CA ARG A 11 9.61 8.64 -14.99
C ARG A 11 10.04 8.32 -13.55
N GLU A 12 9.32 7.42 -12.89
CA GLU A 12 9.60 7.03 -11.51
C GLU A 12 10.56 5.84 -11.47
N ASP A 13 11.57 5.91 -10.61
CA ASP A 13 12.36 4.75 -10.23
C ASP A 13 11.55 3.90 -9.23
N ALA A 14 10.98 2.80 -9.71
CA ALA A 14 10.14 1.93 -8.89
C ALA A 14 10.87 1.32 -7.69
N LEU A 15 12.18 1.09 -7.78
CA LEU A 15 12.99 0.58 -6.67
C LEU A 15 13.17 1.65 -5.60
N HIS A 16 13.42 2.89 -6.00
CA HIS A 16 13.50 4.02 -5.08
C HIS A 16 12.13 4.32 -4.47
N LEU A 17 11.10 4.44 -5.29
CA LEU A 17 9.73 4.76 -4.91
C LEU A 17 9.21 3.82 -3.80
N ILE A 18 9.38 2.51 -3.98
CA ILE A 18 8.87 1.51 -3.04
C ILE A 18 9.87 1.25 -1.90
N GLY A 19 11.14 1.03 -2.24
CA GLY A 19 12.13 0.57 -1.27
C GLY A 19 12.74 1.68 -0.39
N LYS A 20 12.70 2.93 -0.86
CA LYS A 20 13.28 4.09 -0.15
C LYS A 20 12.25 5.11 0.28
N GLU A 21 11.41 5.60 -0.62
CA GLU A 21 10.38 6.58 -0.29
C GLU A 21 9.29 5.97 0.59
N TRP A 22 8.87 4.72 0.29
CA TRP A 22 7.77 3.97 0.91
C TRP A 22 6.40 4.51 0.51
N MET A 23 5.37 3.75 0.82
CA MET A 23 4.01 4.11 0.45
C MET A 23 3.03 3.91 1.60
N LEU A 24 1.98 4.72 1.62
CA LEU A 24 0.77 4.43 2.40
C LEU A 24 -0.17 3.57 1.56
N VAL A 25 -0.49 2.38 2.06
CA VAL A 25 -1.56 1.53 1.55
C VAL A 25 -2.83 1.89 2.30
N THR A 26 -3.83 2.41 1.58
CA THR A 26 -5.09 2.89 2.17
C THR A 26 -6.27 2.19 1.52
N ALA A 27 -7.20 1.68 2.32
CA ALA A 27 -8.43 1.05 1.85
C ALA A 27 -9.61 1.41 2.76
N GLY A 28 -10.80 1.44 2.20
CA GLY A 28 -12.05 1.82 2.84
C GLY A 28 -12.76 2.96 2.12
N THR A 29 -13.92 3.34 2.66
CA THR A 29 -14.69 4.49 2.17
C THR A 29 -14.24 5.79 2.85
N PRO A 30 -14.58 6.98 2.35
CA PRO A 30 -14.24 8.26 2.98
C PRO A 30 -14.65 8.35 4.45
N GLU A 31 -15.73 7.68 4.83
CA GLU A 31 -16.28 7.69 6.20
C GLU A 31 -15.60 6.64 7.10
N ASN A 32 -15.02 5.59 6.50
CA ASN A 32 -14.44 4.47 7.26
C ASN A 32 -13.30 3.81 6.48
N PHE A 33 -12.10 4.31 6.64
CA PHE A 33 -10.88 3.78 6.02
C PHE A 33 -9.75 3.61 7.04
N ASN A 34 -8.74 2.87 6.63
CA ASN A 34 -7.49 2.80 7.37
C ASN A 34 -6.29 2.82 6.43
N THR A 35 -5.15 3.29 6.96
CA THR A 35 -3.89 3.36 6.23
C THR A 35 -2.76 2.67 6.98
N MET A 36 -1.78 2.15 6.25
CA MET A 36 -0.55 1.58 6.77
C MET A 36 0.62 1.85 5.84
N THR A 37 1.81 1.94 6.39
CA THR A 37 3.03 2.02 5.57
C THR A 37 3.45 0.63 5.08
N ALA A 38 3.85 0.58 3.82
CA ALA A 38 4.52 -0.55 3.19
C ALA A 38 5.75 -0.07 2.42
N SER A 39 6.79 -0.93 2.39
CA SER A 39 8.04 -0.73 1.66
C SER A 39 8.40 -1.93 0.80
N TRP A 40 7.47 -2.85 0.63
CA TRP A 40 7.61 -4.04 -0.21
C TRP A 40 6.51 -4.05 -1.24
N GLY A 41 6.87 -4.32 -2.48
CA GLY A 41 5.93 -4.32 -3.58
C GLY A 41 6.62 -4.17 -4.94
N GLY A 42 5.83 -3.80 -5.92
CA GLY A 42 6.31 -3.56 -7.28
C GLY A 42 5.26 -2.84 -8.11
N ILE A 43 5.72 -2.27 -9.22
CA ILE A 43 4.90 -1.72 -10.30
C ILE A 43 5.38 -2.40 -11.58
N GLY A 44 4.45 -2.85 -12.40
CA GLY A 44 4.82 -3.59 -13.61
C GLY A 44 3.67 -3.76 -14.60
N TRP A 45 3.83 -4.74 -15.47
CA TRP A 45 2.88 -5.06 -16.52
C TRP A 45 2.48 -6.53 -16.43
N LEU A 46 1.18 -6.81 -16.24
CA LEU A 46 0.66 -8.18 -16.16
C LEU A 46 -0.76 -8.22 -16.73
N TRP A 47 -1.10 -9.32 -17.45
CA TRP A 47 -2.39 -9.49 -18.12
C TRP A 47 -2.75 -8.34 -19.05
N ASN A 48 -1.73 -7.80 -19.71
CA ASN A 48 -1.83 -6.64 -20.61
C ASN A 48 -2.39 -5.37 -19.93
N LYS A 49 -2.04 -5.18 -18.63
CA LYS A 49 -2.46 -4.06 -17.78
C LYS A 49 -1.29 -3.53 -16.94
N PRO A 50 -1.26 -2.23 -16.66
CA PRO A 50 -0.38 -1.70 -15.63
C PRO A 50 -0.87 -2.19 -14.26
N VAL A 51 0.02 -2.77 -13.48
CA VAL A 51 -0.34 -3.36 -12.18
C VAL A 51 0.62 -2.92 -11.07
N ALA A 52 0.08 -2.88 -9.84
CA ALA A 52 0.86 -2.83 -8.62
C ALA A 52 0.79 -4.18 -7.90
N PHE A 53 1.92 -4.57 -7.29
CA PHE A 53 2.05 -5.72 -6.40
C PHE A 53 2.18 -5.20 -4.98
N VAL A 54 1.31 -5.66 -4.07
CA VAL A 54 1.29 -5.21 -2.67
C VAL A 54 1.23 -6.41 -1.75
N PHE A 55 1.96 -6.35 -0.64
CA PHE A 55 2.04 -7.41 0.35
C PHE A 55 1.55 -6.90 1.70
N VAL A 56 0.47 -7.48 2.21
CA VAL A 56 -0.16 -7.06 3.47
C VAL A 56 -0.25 -8.27 4.41
N ARG A 57 0.22 -8.10 5.66
CA ARG A 57 0.07 -9.15 6.69
C ARG A 57 -1.34 -9.10 7.29
N PRO A 58 -1.98 -10.26 7.53
CA PRO A 58 -3.33 -10.35 8.12
C PRO A 58 -3.48 -9.66 9.48
N GLU A 59 -2.44 -9.56 10.31
CA GLU A 59 -2.49 -8.86 11.59
C GLU A 59 -2.59 -7.33 11.46
N ARG A 60 -2.27 -6.75 10.30
CA ARG A 60 -2.42 -5.31 10.07
C ARG A 60 -3.90 -4.93 10.02
N HIS A 61 -4.28 -3.86 10.73
CA HIS A 61 -5.68 -3.41 10.73
C HIS A 61 -6.19 -3.10 9.32
N THR A 62 -5.34 -2.51 8.47
CA THR A 62 -5.64 -2.21 7.07
C THR A 62 -6.00 -3.45 6.25
N PHE A 63 -5.50 -4.64 6.65
CA PHE A 63 -5.80 -5.89 5.94
C PHE A 63 -7.30 -6.13 5.80
N GLY A 64 -8.08 -5.99 6.88
CA GLY A 64 -9.53 -6.16 6.84
C GLY A 64 -10.24 -5.18 5.91
N PHE A 65 -9.69 -3.97 5.73
CA PHE A 65 -10.20 -3.01 4.77
C PHE A 65 -9.85 -3.42 3.33
N VAL A 66 -8.60 -3.80 3.07
CA VAL A 66 -8.18 -4.30 1.74
C VAL A 66 -8.99 -5.53 1.33
N GLU A 67 -9.32 -6.44 2.27
CA GLU A 67 -10.14 -7.62 1.95
C GLU A 67 -11.57 -7.24 1.52
N ARG A 68 -12.21 -6.30 2.20
CA ARG A 68 -13.60 -5.92 1.95
C ARG A 68 -13.81 -5.10 0.67
N GLU A 69 -12.93 -4.13 0.44
CA GLU A 69 -13.11 -3.17 -0.65
C GLU A 69 -12.59 -3.74 -1.98
N GLU A 70 -13.14 -3.31 -3.09
CA GLU A 70 -12.64 -3.65 -4.44
C GLU A 70 -11.33 -2.92 -4.73
N ARG A 71 -11.19 -1.69 -4.21
CA ARG A 71 -10.06 -0.80 -4.45
C ARG A 71 -9.26 -0.52 -3.20
N PHE A 72 -8.04 -0.10 -3.43
CA PHE A 72 -7.16 0.54 -2.46
C PHE A 72 -6.29 1.58 -3.16
N THR A 73 -5.64 2.43 -2.41
CA THR A 73 -4.69 3.40 -2.96
C THR A 73 -3.29 3.17 -2.43
N LEU A 74 -2.30 3.57 -3.23
CA LEU A 74 -0.89 3.67 -2.85
C LEU A 74 -0.51 5.14 -2.94
N SER A 75 -0.27 5.77 -1.79
CA SER A 75 0.11 7.18 -1.74
C SER A 75 1.57 7.34 -1.33
N PHE A 76 2.35 8.05 -2.15
CA PHE A 76 3.75 8.38 -1.94
C PHE A 76 3.84 9.84 -1.53
N LEU A 77 4.37 10.08 -0.32
CA LEU A 77 4.38 11.41 0.29
C LEU A 77 5.69 12.18 0.08
N GLY A 78 6.76 11.47 -0.33
CA GLY A 78 8.12 12.00 -0.29
C GLY A 78 8.85 11.62 1.00
N GLU A 79 10.19 11.62 0.93
CA GLU A 79 11.04 11.23 2.07
C GLU A 79 10.97 12.22 3.22
N GLU A 80 10.61 13.46 2.97
CA GLU A 80 10.39 14.52 3.96
C GLU A 80 9.25 14.19 4.95
N HIS A 81 8.34 13.30 4.58
CA HIS A 81 7.26 12.82 5.44
C HIS A 81 7.56 11.48 6.12
N ARG A 82 8.82 11.18 6.38
CA ARG A 82 9.28 9.93 6.99
C ARG A 82 8.69 9.67 8.38
N ASP A 83 8.44 10.70 9.14
CA ASP A 83 7.77 10.64 10.46
C ASP A 83 6.34 10.11 10.35
N ILE A 84 5.55 10.59 9.38
CA ILE A 84 4.19 10.12 9.09
C ILE A 84 4.22 8.64 8.67
N LEU A 85 5.14 8.28 7.77
CA LEU A 85 5.30 6.91 7.30
C LEU A 85 5.70 5.96 8.45
N ASN A 86 6.64 6.36 9.31
CA ASN A 86 7.02 5.59 10.49
C ASN A 86 5.85 5.40 11.46
N PHE A 87 5.08 6.46 11.72
CA PHE A 87 3.90 6.39 12.59
C PHE A 87 2.86 5.42 12.02
N CYS A 88 2.48 5.59 10.76
CA CYS A 88 1.51 4.71 10.08
C CYS A 88 1.99 3.26 9.95
N GLY A 89 3.30 3.05 9.91
CA GLY A 89 3.93 1.72 9.86
C GLY A 89 3.95 0.99 11.20
N THR A 90 4.12 1.71 12.31
CA THR A 90 4.32 1.14 13.66
C THR A 90 3.06 1.12 14.52
N LYS A 91 2.17 2.10 14.36
CA LYS A 91 0.92 2.17 15.15
C LYS A 91 -0.23 1.46 14.44
N SER A 92 -1.14 0.89 15.24
CA SER A 92 -2.36 0.27 14.71
C SER A 92 -3.52 1.26 14.72
N GLY A 93 -4.31 1.26 13.64
CA GLY A 93 -5.56 2.04 13.60
C GLY A 93 -6.67 1.49 14.53
N ARG A 94 -6.42 0.34 15.21
CA ARG A 94 -7.29 -0.12 16.30
C ARG A 94 -7.06 0.67 17.59
N ASP A 95 -5.86 1.21 17.76
CA ASP A 95 -5.41 1.80 19.04
C ASP A 95 -5.35 3.33 18.97
N CYS A 96 -5.31 3.91 17.77
CA CYS A 96 -5.23 5.37 17.62
C CYS A 96 -5.82 5.83 16.28
N ASP A 97 -6.28 7.08 16.26
CA ASP A 97 -6.63 7.80 15.04
C ASP A 97 -5.34 8.29 14.37
N LYS A 98 -4.94 7.58 13.31
CA LYS A 98 -3.72 7.92 12.56
C LYS A 98 -3.83 9.26 11.85
N ILE A 99 -5.03 9.61 11.37
CA ILE A 99 -5.27 10.84 10.62
C ILE A 99 -5.09 12.06 11.54
N ALA A 100 -5.75 12.04 12.70
CA ALA A 100 -5.59 13.10 13.67
C ALA A 100 -4.14 13.21 14.20
N ALA A 101 -3.48 12.07 14.45
CA ALA A 101 -2.13 12.04 14.98
C ALA A 101 -1.05 12.50 14.00
N THR A 102 -1.26 12.34 12.68
CA THR A 102 -0.26 12.69 11.67
C THR A 102 -0.58 13.97 10.90
N GLY A 103 -1.79 14.52 11.04
CA GLY A 103 -2.25 15.67 10.27
C GLY A 103 -2.45 15.38 8.78
N LEU A 104 -2.53 14.09 8.39
CA LEU A 104 -2.90 13.71 7.03
C LEU A 104 -4.28 14.28 6.67
N ARG A 105 -4.43 14.80 5.47
CA ARG A 105 -5.70 15.31 4.94
C ARG A 105 -6.24 14.37 3.87
N PRO A 106 -7.31 13.58 4.21
CA PRO A 106 -7.90 12.63 3.27
C PRO A 106 -8.56 13.33 2.09
N VAL A 107 -8.46 12.70 0.92
CA VAL A 107 -9.14 13.13 -0.32
C VAL A 107 -9.88 11.93 -0.89
N THR A 108 -11.17 12.10 -1.18
CA THR A 108 -11.99 11.10 -1.86
C THR A 108 -11.60 11.05 -3.33
N LEU A 109 -11.17 9.89 -3.81
CA LEU A 109 -10.82 9.64 -5.21
C LEU A 109 -11.91 8.85 -5.93
N ALA A 110 -12.54 7.92 -5.21
CA ALA A 110 -13.70 7.13 -5.62
C ALA A 110 -14.48 6.72 -4.35
N PRO A 111 -15.69 6.15 -4.47
CA PRO A 111 -16.48 5.75 -3.29
C PRO A 111 -15.75 4.81 -2.33
N ASP A 112 -14.83 3.98 -2.84
CA ASP A 112 -14.00 3.02 -2.10
C ASP A 112 -12.50 3.29 -2.25
N ALA A 113 -12.11 4.54 -2.53
CA ALA A 113 -10.71 4.94 -2.70
C ALA A 113 -10.42 6.30 -2.05
N VAL A 114 -9.54 6.29 -1.06
CA VAL A 114 -9.09 7.47 -0.31
C VAL A 114 -7.60 7.69 -0.53
N GLY A 115 -7.23 8.91 -0.93
CA GLY A 115 -5.84 9.39 -0.99
C GLY A 115 -5.57 10.45 0.07
N PHE A 116 -4.44 11.16 -0.07
CA PHE A 116 -4.06 12.24 0.86
C PHE A 116 -3.54 13.46 0.09
N GLU A 117 -3.93 14.67 0.52
CA GLU A 117 -3.45 15.91 -0.09
C GLU A 117 -1.92 16.03 -0.08
N GLN A 118 -1.25 15.49 0.94
CA GLN A 118 0.19 15.54 1.06
C GLN A 118 0.92 14.59 0.10
N ALA A 119 0.22 13.68 -0.56
CA ALA A 119 0.86 12.76 -1.48
C ALA A 119 1.28 13.48 -2.78
N ARG A 120 2.56 13.38 -3.14
CA ARG A 120 3.06 13.85 -4.44
C ARG A 120 2.57 12.97 -5.59
N LEU A 121 2.35 11.68 -5.31
CA LEU A 121 1.87 10.67 -6.26
C LEU A 121 0.89 9.74 -5.54
N THR A 122 -0.25 9.45 -6.18
CA THR A 122 -1.20 8.44 -5.70
C THR A 122 -1.63 7.54 -6.84
N LEU A 123 -1.55 6.23 -6.62
CA LEU A 123 -2.07 5.21 -7.51
C LEU A 123 -3.41 4.70 -6.95
N GLN A 124 -4.48 4.81 -7.74
CA GLN A 124 -5.74 4.14 -7.45
C GLN A 124 -5.71 2.75 -8.08
N CYS A 125 -5.87 1.74 -7.26
CA CYS A 125 -5.66 0.35 -7.65
C CYS A 125 -6.92 -0.49 -7.42
N ARG A 126 -7.32 -1.30 -8.42
CA ARG A 126 -8.42 -2.27 -8.32
C ARG A 126 -7.85 -3.69 -8.24
N LYS A 127 -8.25 -4.43 -7.22
CA LYS A 127 -7.76 -5.82 -7.03
C LYS A 127 -8.14 -6.71 -8.21
N LEU A 128 -7.16 -7.46 -8.72
CA LEU A 128 -7.33 -8.46 -9.76
C LEU A 128 -7.06 -9.88 -9.26
N PHE A 129 -6.11 -10.01 -8.33
CA PHE A 129 -5.67 -11.32 -7.84
C PHE A 129 -5.23 -11.20 -6.38
N ARG A 130 -5.41 -12.28 -5.64
CA ARG A 130 -5.03 -12.43 -4.25
C ARG A 130 -4.44 -13.81 -4.02
N SER A 131 -3.27 -13.87 -3.36
CA SER A 131 -2.67 -15.14 -2.95
C SER A 131 -1.94 -15.00 -1.61
N PRO A 132 -2.25 -15.82 -0.61
CA PRO A 132 -1.41 -15.90 0.58
C PRO A 132 -0.08 -16.56 0.21
N MET A 133 1.03 -15.99 0.71
CA MET A 133 2.33 -16.65 0.64
C MET A 133 2.35 -17.86 1.58
N LYS A 134 3.03 -18.93 1.20
CA LYS A 134 3.12 -20.14 2.00
C LYS A 134 4.59 -20.50 2.29
N PRO A 135 4.92 -20.93 3.51
CA PRO A 135 6.30 -21.26 3.89
C PRO A 135 6.96 -22.30 2.98
N GLU A 136 6.18 -23.27 2.50
CA GLU A 136 6.67 -24.34 1.61
C GLU A 136 7.03 -23.88 0.20
N GLU A 137 6.53 -22.69 -0.22
CA GLU A 137 6.79 -22.12 -1.54
C GLU A 137 8.08 -21.29 -1.60
N PHE A 138 8.77 -21.08 -0.44
CA PHE A 138 10.03 -20.36 -0.41
C PHE A 138 11.17 -21.25 -0.94
N LEU A 139 11.73 -20.86 -2.08
CA LEU A 139 12.91 -21.51 -2.66
C LEU A 139 14.18 -21.14 -1.90
N ASP A 140 14.30 -19.89 -1.47
CA ASP A 140 15.35 -19.42 -0.56
C ASP A 140 14.84 -19.41 0.88
N ARG A 141 15.31 -20.38 1.68
CA ARG A 141 14.93 -20.52 3.09
C ARG A 141 15.43 -19.40 3.97
N ALA A 142 16.54 -18.76 3.60
CA ALA A 142 17.06 -17.62 4.37
C ALA A 142 16.10 -16.43 4.37
N CYS A 143 15.36 -16.21 3.28
CA CYS A 143 14.29 -15.19 3.24
C CYS A 143 13.16 -15.51 4.22
N LEU A 144 12.72 -16.77 4.29
CA LEU A 144 11.70 -17.22 5.24
C LEU A 144 12.17 -17.00 6.69
N GLU A 145 13.36 -17.47 7.01
CA GLU A 145 13.93 -17.39 8.36
C GLU A 145 14.11 -15.93 8.80
N ARG A 146 14.66 -15.08 7.92
CA ARG A 146 14.94 -13.68 8.24
C ARG A 146 13.69 -12.83 8.45
N TRP A 147 12.61 -13.09 7.69
CA TRP A 147 11.49 -12.15 7.63
C TRP A 147 10.18 -12.67 8.24
N TYR A 148 10.12 -13.97 8.58
CA TYR A 148 8.89 -14.60 9.08
C TYR A 148 9.06 -15.43 10.35
N ASN A 149 10.30 -15.71 10.79
CA ASN A 149 10.55 -16.46 12.04
C ASN A 149 10.77 -15.55 13.26
N ASP A 150 10.84 -14.24 13.09
CA ASP A 150 11.10 -13.26 14.15
C ASP A 150 9.95 -13.08 15.15
N ARG A 151 8.76 -13.62 14.82
CA ARG A 151 7.56 -13.51 15.65
C ARG A 151 6.82 -14.85 15.72
N PRO A 152 6.85 -15.53 16.88
CA PRO A 152 6.01 -16.71 17.08
C PRO A 152 4.53 -16.39 16.79
N GLY A 153 3.93 -17.09 15.83
CA GLY A 153 2.55 -16.86 15.39
C GLY A 153 2.36 -15.71 14.40
N GLY A 154 3.43 -15.08 13.92
CA GLY A 154 3.35 -14.07 12.84
C GLY A 154 2.86 -14.69 11.53
N SER A 155 1.90 -14.02 10.88
CA SER A 155 1.33 -14.52 9.63
C SER A 155 2.22 -14.21 8.43
N MET A 156 2.09 -15.03 7.39
CA MET A 156 2.64 -14.76 6.08
C MET A 156 1.91 -13.58 5.44
N HIS A 157 2.59 -12.85 4.55
CA HIS A 157 1.91 -11.83 3.76
C HIS A 157 0.90 -12.46 2.79
N VAL A 158 -0.15 -11.70 2.52
CA VAL A 158 -1.02 -11.93 1.37
C VAL A 158 -0.58 -10.97 0.27
N MET A 159 -0.29 -11.53 -0.89
CA MET A 159 0.02 -10.78 -2.10
C MET A 159 -1.27 -10.37 -2.80
N TYR A 160 -1.36 -9.12 -3.20
CA TYR A 160 -2.40 -8.61 -4.09
C TYR A 160 -1.75 -8.12 -5.38
N VAL A 161 -2.32 -8.51 -6.51
CA VAL A 161 -2.06 -7.89 -7.82
C VAL A 161 -3.26 -7.01 -8.13
N ALA A 162 -3.02 -5.74 -8.37
CA ALA A 162 -4.09 -4.78 -8.63
C ALA A 162 -3.80 -3.94 -9.89
N GLU A 163 -4.81 -3.76 -10.73
CA GLU A 163 -4.75 -2.84 -11.87
C GLU A 163 -4.63 -1.40 -11.39
N ILE A 164 -3.71 -0.65 -11.94
CA ILE A 164 -3.60 0.79 -11.72
C ILE A 164 -4.61 1.48 -12.63
N GLU A 165 -5.77 1.87 -12.09
CA GLU A 165 -6.86 2.51 -12.84
C GLU A 165 -6.65 4.01 -13.02
N ALA A 166 -5.93 4.64 -12.08
CA ALA A 166 -5.63 6.06 -12.16
C ALA A 166 -4.30 6.37 -11.45
N VAL A 167 -3.60 7.35 -12.02
CA VAL A 167 -2.42 8.01 -11.44
C VAL A 167 -2.78 9.45 -11.17
N LEU A 168 -2.50 9.94 -9.96
CA LEU A 168 -2.77 11.31 -9.53
C LEU A 168 -1.48 11.92 -8.99
N GLU A 169 -1.15 13.13 -9.44
CA GLU A 169 -0.01 13.93 -8.97
C GLU A 169 -0.49 15.23 -8.31
N GLN A 170 0.36 15.80 -7.48
CA GLN A 170 0.16 17.13 -6.91
C GLN A 170 0.21 18.20 -8.00
#